data_e421182bfb047bf9f4a68fe982a563a8
#
_entry.id   e421182bfb047bf9f4a68fe982a563a8
#
_cell.length_a   1.000
_cell.length_b   1.000
_cell.length_c   1.000
_cell.angle_alpha   90.00
_cell.angle_beta   90.00
_cell.angle_gamma   90.00
#
_symmetry.space_group_name_H-M   'P 1'
#
loop_
_entity.id
_entity.type
_entity.pdbx_description
1 polymer ?
#
loop_
_entity_poly.entity_id
_entity_poly.type
_entity_poly.pdbx_seq_one_letter_code
_entity_poly.pdbx_strand_id
1 'polypeptide(L)'
;MADLLPGGVHPWHVLDESKANHYSQLQLKRCLEDRNPLLPLMEDKHRSRELVASKGVCHLTELYHWSEDVNIDWDNLPERCVIKTNHWSGDALFIMDNGPVPLANVP
;
A
#
# COMPACT_ATOMS: atom_id res chain seq x y z
N MET A 1 2.69 -25.05 -1.39
CA MET A 1 2.06 -24.19 -2.42
C MET A 1 0.69 -24.77 -2.73
N ALA A 2 -0.37 -23.99 -2.67
CA ALA A 2 -1.71 -24.46 -3.00
C ALA A 2 -1.83 -24.70 -4.51
N ASP A 3 -2.49 -25.79 -4.89
CA ASP A 3 -2.77 -26.09 -6.30
C ASP A 3 -3.73 -25.04 -6.88
N LEU A 4 -3.49 -24.63 -8.12
CA LEU A 4 -4.37 -23.72 -8.82
C LEU A 4 -5.65 -24.41 -9.28
N LEU A 5 -6.77 -23.69 -9.27
CA LEU A 5 -8.03 -24.13 -9.86
C LEU A 5 -7.94 -24.09 -11.40
N PRO A 6 -8.90 -24.72 -12.11
CA PRO A 6 -8.97 -24.60 -13.57
C PRO A 6 -8.87 -23.14 -14.02
N GLY A 7 -8.10 -22.89 -15.10
CA GLY A 7 -7.85 -21.52 -15.57
C GLY A 7 -6.74 -20.76 -14.85
N GLY A 8 -5.99 -21.43 -13.96
CA GLY A 8 -4.89 -20.82 -13.21
C GLY A 8 -5.32 -19.91 -12.05
N VAL A 9 -6.58 -19.99 -11.62
CA VAL A 9 -7.12 -19.20 -10.52
C VAL A 9 -6.66 -19.78 -9.19
N HIS A 10 -6.19 -18.92 -8.30
CA HIS A 10 -5.80 -19.35 -6.96
C HIS A 10 -7.05 -19.66 -6.11
N PRO A 11 -7.07 -20.77 -5.30
CA PRO A 11 -8.25 -21.14 -4.51
C PRO A 11 -8.77 -20.02 -3.60
N TRP A 12 -7.91 -19.20 -3.06
CA TRP A 12 -8.33 -18.07 -2.21
C TRP A 12 -9.00 -16.92 -2.95
N HIS A 13 -8.98 -16.90 -4.29
CA HIS A 13 -9.72 -15.94 -5.08
C HIS A 13 -11.16 -16.39 -5.39
N VAL A 14 -11.56 -17.56 -4.92
CA VAL A 14 -12.90 -18.10 -5.08
C VAL A 14 -13.59 -18.16 -3.73
N LEU A 15 -14.77 -17.59 -3.66
CA LEU A 15 -15.56 -17.60 -2.43
C LEU A 15 -16.00 -19.04 -2.11
N ASP A 16 -15.65 -19.51 -0.92
CA ASP A 16 -15.98 -20.84 -0.41
C ASP A 16 -16.67 -20.68 0.95
N GLU A 17 -17.97 -20.90 0.96
CA GLU A 17 -18.78 -20.71 2.18
C GLU A 17 -18.45 -21.74 3.27
N SER A 18 -17.91 -22.90 2.92
CA SER A 18 -17.44 -23.89 3.92
C SER A 18 -16.26 -23.34 4.74
N LYS A 19 -15.58 -22.31 4.25
CA LYS A 19 -14.44 -21.65 4.89
C LYS A 19 -14.74 -20.21 5.29
N ALA A 20 -15.99 -19.89 5.54
CA ALA A 20 -16.46 -18.51 5.76
C ALA A 20 -15.73 -17.77 6.91
N ASN A 21 -15.17 -18.51 7.87
CA ASN A 21 -14.43 -17.93 8.99
C ASN A 21 -12.92 -17.78 8.74
N HIS A 22 -12.42 -18.22 7.59
CA HIS A 22 -11.02 -18.05 7.26
C HIS A 22 -10.75 -16.61 6.84
N TYR A 23 -9.63 -16.05 7.26
CA TYR A 23 -9.25 -14.67 6.97
C TYR A 23 -9.28 -14.36 5.47
N SER A 24 -8.71 -15.24 4.64
CA SER A 24 -8.68 -15.04 3.19
C SER A 24 -10.09 -14.97 2.58
N GLN A 25 -11.03 -15.75 3.10
CA GLN A 25 -12.42 -15.74 2.65
C GLN A 25 -13.16 -14.50 3.11
N LEU A 26 -12.90 -14.02 4.32
CA LEU A 26 -13.44 -12.77 4.83
C LEU A 26 -12.94 -11.59 4.01
N GLN A 27 -11.66 -11.57 3.67
CA GLN A 27 -11.08 -10.54 2.79
C GLN A 27 -11.70 -10.56 1.40
N LEU A 28 -11.84 -11.74 0.80
CA LEU A 28 -12.45 -11.89 -0.53
C LEU A 28 -13.91 -11.41 -0.52
N LYS A 29 -14.68 -11.82 0.49
CA LYS A 29 -16.06 -11.37 0.65
C LYS A 29 -16.14 -9.85 0.76
N ARG A 30 -15.27 -9.25 1.54
CA ARG A 30 -15.19 -7.80 1.66
C ARG A 30 -14.89 -7.13 0.32
N CYS A 31 -13.94 -7.66 -0.45
CA CYS A 31 -13.62 -7.13 -1.78
C CYS A 31 -14.80 -7.19 -2.74
N LEU A 32 -15.61 -8.24 -2.64
CA LEU A 32 -16.76 -8.46 -3.52
C LEU A 32 -17.99 -7.64 -3.12
N GLU A 33 -18.22 -7.42 -1.85
CA GLU A 33 -19.46 -6.87 -1.31
C GLU A 33 -19.35 -5.47 -0.73
N ASP A 34 -18.21 -5.13 -0.12
CA ASP A 34 -18.04 -3.85 0.55
C ASP A 34 -17.80 -2.73 -0.46
N ARG A 35 -18.72 -1.77 -0.49
CA ARG A 35 -18.66 -0.60 -1.38
C ARG A 35 -18.58 0.71 -0.59
N ASN A 36 -18.03 0.65 0.62
CA ASN A 36 -17.81 1.84 1.42
C ASN A 36 -16.92 2.83 0.66
N PRO A 37 -17.36 4.08 0.44
CA PRO A 37 -16.59 5.08 -0.31
C PRO A 37 -15.28 5.47 0.36
N LEU A 38 -15.09 5.17 1.63
CA LEU A 38 -13.81 5.40 2.33
C LEU A 38 -12.72 4.41 1.91
N LEU A 39 -13.06 3.24 1.35
CA LEU A 39 -12.06 2.24 0.98
C LEU A 39 -11.04 2.75 -0.04
N PRO A 40 -11.45 3.34 -1.19
CA PRO A 40 -10.49 3.90 -2.13
C PRO A 40 -9.65 5.03 -1.52
N LEU A 41 -10.27 5.84 -0.65
CA LEU A 41 -9.58 6.93 0.04
C LEU A 41 -8.48 6.40 0.98
N MET A 42 -8.76 5.31 1.68
CA MET A 42 -7.79 4.71 2.61
C MET A 42 -6.64 4.00 1.89
N GLU A 43 -6.88 3.49 0.67
CA GLU A 43 -5.83 2.88 -0.16
C GLU A 43 -4.91 3.93 -0.80
N ASP A 44 -5.37 5.15 -0.97
CA ASP A 44 -4.58 6.27 -1.47
C ASP A 44 -3.67 6.78 -0.35
N LYS A 45 -2.37 6.56 -0.47
CA LYS A 45 -1.40 6.92 0.57
C LYS A 45 -1.35 8.42 0.84
N HIS A 46 -1.58 9.24 -0.17
CA HIS A 46 -1.60 10.69 -0.02
C HIS A 46 -2.91 11.18 0.63
N ARG A 47 -4.05 10.74 0.12
CA ARG A 47 -5.36 11.13 0.64
C ARG A 47 -5.63 10.59 2.04
N SER A 48 -5.15 9.39 2.35
CA SER A 48 -5.27 8.84 3.70
C SER A 48 -4.53 9.69 4.74
N ARG A 49 -3.43 10.33 4.37
CA ARG A 49 -2.73 11.30 5.23
C ARG A 49 -3.62 12.49 5.57
N GLU A 50 -4.32 13.03 4.58
CA GLU A 50 -5.25 14.15 4.79
C GLU A 50 -6.37 13.76 5.75
N LEU A 51 -6.93 12.54 5.59
CA LEU A 51 -7.95 12.03 6.47
C LEU A 51 -7.46 11.90 7.92
N VAL A 52 -6.28 11.32 8.11
CA VAL A 52 -5.69 11.17 9.45
C VAL A 52 -5.37 12.53 10.07
N ALA A 53 -4.82 13.45 9.29
CA ALA A 53 -4.54 14.81 9.75
C ALA A 53 -5.82 15.54 10.19
N SER A 54 -6.92 15.36 9.46
CA SER A 54 -8.21 15.97 9.79
C SER A 54 -8.80 15.45 11.10
N LYS A 55 -8.44 14.24 11.51
CA LYS A 55 -8.89 13.63 12.76
C LYS A 55 -8.03 13.98 13.98
N GLY A 56 -6.80 14.44 13.75
CA GLY A 56 -5.89 14.84 14.82
C GLY A 56 -5.49 13.73 15.79
N VAL A 57 -5.53 12.47 15.37
CA VAL A 57 -5.36 11.31 16.27
C VAL A 57 -3.91 10.89 16.47
N CYS A 58 -3.01 11.27 15.56
CA CYS A 58 -1.59 10.92 15.67
C CYS A 58 -0.72 11.87 14.85
N HIS A 59 0.58 11.82 15.11
CA HIS A 59 1.56 12.48 14.27
C HIS A 59 1.77 11.69 12.98
N LEU A 60 1.91 12.41 11.86
CA LEU A 60 2.27 11.83 10.58
C LEU A 60 3.75 12.02 10.33
N THR A 61 4.35 11.08 9.60
CA THR A 61 5.71 11.26 9.07
C THR A 61 5.72 12.46 8.12
N GLU A 62 6.85 13.15 8.04
CA GLU A 62 6.99 14.31 7.18
C GLU A 62 6.89 13.90 5.71
N LEU A 63 6.11 14.67 4.94
CA LEU A 63 5.99 14.51 3.50
C LEU A 63 6.89 15.52 2.81
N TYR A 64 7.94 15.03 2.14
CA TYR A 64 8.93 15.90 1.48
C TYR A 64 8.55 16.24 0.05
N HIS A 65 7.87 15.33 -0.63
CA HIS A 65 7.46 15.51 -2.01
C HIS A 65 6.25 14.65 -2.34
N TRP A 66 5.35 15.18 -3.15
CA TRP A 66 4.25 14.44 -3.75
C TRP A 66 4.01 14.96 -5.16
N SER A 67 3.80 14.05 -6.11
CA SER A 67 3.42 14.42 -7.47
C SER A 67 2.63 13.29 -8.13
N GLU A 68 1.87 13.63 -9.16
CA GLU A 68 1.12 12.67 -9.97
C GLU A 68 1.97 12.08 -11.10
N ASP A 69 3.18 12.56 -11.27
CA ASP A 69 4.11 12.12 -12.29
C ASP A 69 5.41 11.59 -11.68
N VAL A 70 6.33 11.17 -12.52
CA VAL A 70 7.63 10.61 -12.11
C VAL A 70 8.71 11.68 -11.90
N ASN A 71 8.36 12.95 -11.98
CA ASN A 71 9.31 14.04 -11.78
C ASN A 71 9.58 14.25 -10.30
N ILE A 72 10.75 13.84 -9.86
CA ILE A 72 11.18 13.95 -8.47
C ILE A 72 12.28 15.01 -8.40
N ASP A 73 12.12 15.96 -7.48
CA ASP A 73 13.16 16.93 -7.19
C ASP A 73 14.20 16.31 -6.26
N TRP A 74 15.14 15.58 -6.86
CA TRP A 74 16.17 14.84 -6.13
C TRP A 74 17.04 15.73 -5.26
N ASP A 75 17.29 16.98 -5.68
CA ASP A 75 18.18 17.90 -4.97
C ASP A 75 17.58 18.41 -3.66
N ASN A 76 16.27 18.42 -3.56
CA ASN A 76 15.54 18.89 -2.36
C ASN A 76 15.09 17.76 -1.45
N LEU A 77 15.42 16.51 -1.74
CA LEU A 77 15.14 15.40 -0.85
C LEU A 77 16.14 15.34 0.30
N PRO A 78 15.71 14.92 1.50
CA PRO A 78 16.64 14.72 2.60
C PRO A 78 17.58 13.56 2.31
N GLU A 79 18.69 13.53 3.02
CA GLU A 79 19.71 12.50 2.89
C GLU A 79 19.15 11.08 3.08
N ARG A 80 18.14 10.96 3.93
CA ARG A 80 17.44 9.69 4.18
C ARG A 80 15.95 9.88 3.99
N CYS A 81 15.38 9.11 3.09
CA CYS A 81 13.94 9.14 2.84
C CYS A 81 13.48 7.85 2.18
N VAL A 82 12.17 7.68 2.09
CA VAL A 82 11.55 6.55 1.41
C VAL A 82 10.64 7.11 0.31
N ILE A 83 10.80 6.59 -0.89
CA ILE A 83 9.97 6.93 -2.03
C ILE A 83 9.01 5.76 -2.28
N LYS A 84 7.73 6.05 -2.37
CA LYS A 84 6.68 5.04 -2.57
C LYS A 84 5.72 5.47 -3.67
N THR A 85 5.19 4.50 -4.38
CA THR A 85 4.05 4.72 -5.25
C THR A 85 2.78 4.88 -4.41
N ASN A 86 1.80 5.63 -4.92
CA ASN A 86 0.59 5.95 -4.15
C ASN A 86 -0.33 4.75 -3.94
N HIS A 87 -0.56 3.97 -5.00
CA HIS A 87 -1.55 2.88 -4.99
C HIS A 87 -0.95 1.47 -4.97
N TRP A 88 0.36 1.36 -5.08
CA TRP A 88 1.01 0.05 -5.16
C TRP A 88 1.59 -0.34 -3.80
N SER A 89 1.51 -1.61 -3.47
CA SER A 89 2.13 -2.16 -2.26
C SER A 89 3.35 -3.00 -2.62
N GLY A 90 4.36 -2.96 -1.76
CA GLY A 90 5.57 -3.76 -1.92
C GLY A 90 6.72 -3.07 -2.62
N ASP A 91 6.47 -1.99 -3.34
CA ASP A 91 7.53 -1.21 -3.99
C ASP A 91 7.85 0.04 -3.17
N ALA A 92 9.05 0.05 -2.61
CA ALA A 92 9.59 1.20 -1.92
C ALA A 92 11.07 1.35 -2.29
N LEU A 93 11.47 2.58 -2.58
CA LEU A 93 12.86 2.92 -2.80
C LEU A 93 13.39 3.63 -1.55
N PHE A 94 14.37 3.04 -0.93
CA PHE A 94 15.04 3.64 0.22
C PHE A 94 16.25 4.44 -0.25
N ILE A 95 16.33 5.68 0.20
CA ILE A 95 17.44 6.58 -0.08
C ILE A 95 18.19 6.79 1.22
N MET A 96 19.50 6.52 1.20
CA MET A 96 20.41 6.77 2.32
C MET A 96 21.68 7.37 1.77
N ASP A 97 22.17 8.39 2.46
CA ASP A 97 23.39 9.12 2.07
C ASP A 97 23.31 9.62 0.60
N ASN A 98 22.11 10.12 0.21
CA ASN A 98 21.78 10.64 -1.12
C ASN A 98 21.83 9.61 -2.26
N GLY A 99 21.80 8.31 -1.95
CA GLY A 99 21.79 7.26 -2.96
C GLY A 99 20.81 6.14 -2.65
N PRO A 100 20.31 5.41 -3.68
CA PRO A 100 19.41 4.29 -3.48
C PRO A 100 20.10 3.13 -2.77
N VAL A 101 19.37 2.46 -1.87
CA VAL A 101 19.86 1.33 -1.09
C VAL A 101 18.93 0.14 -1.27
N PRO A 102 19.45 -1.07 -1.56
CA PRO A 102 18.64 -2.28 -1.57
C PRO A 102 17.97 -2.50 -0.22
N LEU A 103 16.75 -3.05 -0.24
CA LEU A 103 15.97 -3.29 0.99
C LEU A 103 16.75 -4.12 2.01
N ALA A 104 17.53 -5.10 1.56
CA ALA A 104 18.35 -5.95 2.42
C ALA A 104 19.41 -5.18 3.23
N ASN A 105 19.80 -3.99 2.80
CA ASN A 105 20.83 -3.15 3.43
C ASN A 105 20.24 -2.01 4.26
N VAL A 106 18.93 -1.94 4.39
CA VAL A 106 18.26 -0.94 5.24
C VAL A 106 18.38 -1.38 6.69
N PRO A 107 18.98 -0.54 7.57
CA PRO A 107 19.11 -0.88 8.98
C PRO A 107 17.79 -0.99 9.72
#